data_123bce5601eff13711d7998b2d81d3a9
#
_entry.id   123bce5601eff13711d7998b2d81d3a9
#
_cell.length_a   1.000
_cell.length_b   1.000
_cell.length_c   1.000
_cell.angle_alpha   90.00
_cell.angle_beta   90.00
_cell.angle_gamma   90.00
#
_symmetry.space_group_name_H-M   'P 1'
#
loop_
_entity.id
_entity.type
_entity.pdbx_description
1 polymer ?
#
loop_
_entity_poly.entity_id
_entity_poly.type
_entity_poly.pdbx_seq_one_letter_code
_entity_poly.pdbx_strand_id
1 'polypeptide(L)'
;EMTSSLVGSEMCIRDRIKDKVSRKGKQMETKQTKQTKQTEKKKIDWLITLLPLGLIVVLCILFFFKPEQSNQVLSQIRYVFGDTFGTYYLVIGLGVFLLSIYVATSKYGNIVLGAQTEKPKYSFFAWGSMMFTAGLAADILFYSFSEWVMYATDPHIAELGSIREWAGVFPIFHWSLIPWGFYLVLAVAFGFMLHVRNRERQKYSEACRPILGKHTDGMLGRIIDLLAVFALIAGTATTFSIATPLMASIINELFHICLLYTSPSPRDSTSS
;
A
#
# COMPACT_ATOMS: atom_id res chain seq x y z
N GLU A 1 27.80 29.66 60.09
CA GLU A 1 26.34 29.69 59.77
C GLU A 1 26.02 29.66 58.26
N MET A 2 26.98 29.87 57.31
CA MET A 2 26.75 29.83 55.87
C MET A 2 26.70 28.42 55.24
N THR A 3 27.25 27.41 55.87
CA THR A 3 27.31 26.04 55.31
C THR A 3 26.01 25.23 55.48
N SER A 4 25.21 25.57 56.50
CA SER A 4 23.94 24.86 56.79
C SER A 4 22.82 25.18 55.79
N SER A 5 22.79 26.37 55.21
CA SER A 5 21.78 26.82 54.25
C SER A 5 21.97 26.21 52.86
N LEU A 6 23.20 25.96 52.45
CA LEU A 6 23.51 25.32 51.15
C LEU A 6 23.13 23.85 51.12
N VAL A 7 23.37 23.13 52.22
CA VAL A 7 23.02 21.69 52.34
C VAL A 7 21.52 21.49 52.29
N GLY A 8 20.73 22.39 52.89
CA GLY A 8 19.26 22.31 52.83
C GLY A 8 18.68 22.59 51.46
N SER A 9 19.30 23.46 50.69
CA SER A 9 18.86 23.76 49.30
C SER A 9 19.17 22.63 48.33
N GLU A 10 20.31 21.98 48.46
CA GLU A 10 20.67 20.82 47.63
C GLU A 10 19.82 19.61 47.91
N MET A 11 19.46 19.38 49.19
CA MET A 11 18.56 18.31 49.60
C MET A 11 17.17 18.51 49.03
N CYS A 12 16.65 19.72 49.02
CA CYS A 12 15.34 20.07 48.48
C CYS A 12 15.26 19.95 46.94
N ILE A 13 16.37 20.26 46.23
CA ILE A 13 16.47 20.08 44.78
C ILE A 13 16.53 18.58 44.44
N ARG A 14 17.29 17.80 45.18
CA ARG A 14 17.43 16.35 45.00
C ARG A 14 16.10 15.61 45.21
N ASP A 15 15.33 16.03 46.19
CA ASP A 15 14.00 15.45 46.47
C ASP A 15 12.98 15.82 45.39
N ARG A 16 13.00 17.04 44.85
CA ARG A 16 12.18 17.46 43.71
C ARG A 16 12.52 16.69 42.44
N ILE A 17 13.79 16.40 42.20
CA ILE A 17 14.23 15.61 41.03
C ILE A 17 13.75 14.17 41.21
N LYS A 18 13.91 13.57 42.38
CA LYS A 18 13.41 12.21 42.67
C LYS A 18 11.90 12.10 42.49
N ASP A 19 11.15 13.10 42.95
CA ASP A 19 9.68 13.11 42.83
C ASP A 19 9.24 13.28 41.38
N LYS A 20 9.93 14.12 40.56
CA LYS A 20 9.69 14.25 39.12
C LYS A 20 10.02 12.97 38.36
N VAL A 21 11.11 12.27 38.68
CA VAL A 21 11.50 11.01 38.05
C VAL A 21 10.50 9.89 38.43
N SER A 22 10.09 9.82 39.70
CA SER A 22 9.08 8.88 40.17
C SER A 22 7.73 9.09 39.47
N ARG A 23 7.27 10.33 39.33
CA ARG A 23 6.01 10.66 38.62
C ARG A 23 6.08 10.33 37.12
N LYS A 24 7.22 10.59 36.46
CA LYS A 24 7.45 10.19 35.07
C LYS A 24 7.47 8.66 34.92
N GLY A 25 8.11 7.94 35.85
CA GLY A 25 8.11 6.48 35.87
C GLY A 25 6.69 5.89 35.97
N LYS A 26 5.90 6.38 36.96
CA LYS A 26 4.49 5.99 37.11
C LYS A 26 3.61 6.33 35.91
N GLN A 27 3.85 7.48 35.27
CA GLN A 27 3.12 7.84 34.04
C GLN A 27 3.48 6.94 32.85
N MET A 28 4.76 6.52 32.73
CA MET A 28 5.17 5.57 31.69
C MET A 28 4.61 4.16 31.95
N GLU A 29 4.66 3.67 33.20
CA GLU A 29 4.04 2.40 33.58
C GLU A 29 2.53 2.41 33.35
N THR A 30 1.85 3.50 33.69
CA THR A 30 0.40 3.63 33.46
C THR A 30 0.08 3.70 31.96
N LYS A 31 0.93 4.33 31.14
CA LYS A 31 0.79 4.32 29.67
C LYS A 31 1.07 2.94 29.07
N GLN A 32 2.12 2.25 29.53
CA GLN A 32 2.43 0.87 29.10
C GLN A 32 1.32 -0.10 29.51
N THR A 33 0.82 -0.01 30.74
CA THR A 33 -0.29 -0.86 31.22
C THR A 33 -1.60 -0.57 30.50
N LYS A 34 -1.87 0.68 30.12
CA LYS A 34 -3.00 1.03 29.24
C LYS A 34 -2.81 0.52 27.82
N GLN A 35 -1.61 0.61 27.25
CA GLN A 35 -1.31 0.02 25.94
C GLN A 35 -1.44 -1.51 25.97
N THR A 36 -0.94 -2.18 27.00
CA THR A 36 -1.06 -3.65 27.15
C THR A 36 -2.51 -4.09 27.36
N LYS A 37 -3.32 -3.33 28.11
CA LYS A 37 -4.77 -3.60 28.28
C LYS A 37 -5.60 -3.31 27.03
N GLN A 38 -5.17 -2.40 26.14
CA GLN A 38 -5.83 -2.15 24.85
C GLN A 38 -5.51 -3.21 23.81
N THR A 39 -4.49 -4.05 24.02
CA THR A 39 -4.21 -5.21 23.17
C THR A 39 -5.18 -6.37 23.42
N GLU A 40 -5.97 -6.32 24.50
CA GLU A 40 -7.01 -7.29 24.77
C GLU A 40 -8.26 -7.03 23.92
N LYS A 41 -8.47 -7.91 22.93
CA LYS A 41 -9.67 -8.09 22.13
C LYS A 41 -9.94 -7.01 21.06
N LYS A 42 -9.03 -6.86 20.10
CA LYS A 42 -9.43 -6.37 18.78
C LYS A 42 -10.40 -7.41 18.19
N LYS A 43 -11.69 -7.13 18.28
CA LYS A 43 -12.71 -7.99 17.64
C LYS A 43 -12.42 -7.99 16.14
N ILE A 44 -12.20 -9.18 15.58
CA ILE A 44 -12.07 -9.36 14.13
C ILE A 44 -13.40 -8.93 13.52
N ASP A 45 -13.35 -8.06 12.53
CA ASP A 45 -14.51 -7.68 11.74
C ASP A 45 -14.75 -8.80 10.70
N TRP A 46 -15.54 -9.79 11.11
CA TRP A 46 -15.81 -10.98 10.31
C TRP A 46 -16.42 -10.65 8.95
N LEU A 47 -17.19 -9.59 8.85
CA LEU A 47 -17.79 -9.17 7.57
C LEU A 47 -16.71 -8.73 6.59
N ILE A 48 -15.77 -7.87 7.03
CA ILE A 48 -14.67 -7.39 6.19
C ILE A 48 -13.70 -8.53 5.83
N THR A 49 -13.62 -9.57 6.66
CA THR A 49 -12.73 -10.71 6.42
C THR A 49 -13.37 -11.78 5.55
N LEU A 50 -14.59 -12.21 5.89
CA LEU A 50 -15.24 -13.36 5.24
C LEU A 50 -15.87 -13.03 3.89
N LEU A 51 -16.37 -11.80 3.71
CA LEU A 51 -17.05 -11.43 2.46
C LEU A 51 -16.09 -11.42 1.26
N PRO A 52 -14.89 -10.80 1.32
CA PRO A 52 -13.92 -10.88 0.24
C PRO A 52 -13.43 -12.32 -0.02
N LEU A 53 -13.13 -13.06 1.05
CA LEU A 53 -12.70 -14.44 0.92
C LEU A 53 -13.76 -15.32 0.26
N GLY A 54 -15.01 -15.20 0.69
CA GLY A 54 -16.13 -15.94 0.09
C GLY A 54 -16.34 -15.60 -1.38
N LEU A 55 -16.21 -14.31 -1.75
CA LEU A 55 -16.31 -13.90 -3.15
C LEU A 55 -15.19 -14.52 -4.00
N ILE A 56 -13.95 -14.53 -3.50
CA ILE A 56 -12.83 -15.15 -4.22
C ILE A 56 -13.09 -16.64 -4.43
N VAL A 57 -13.54 -17.36 -3.41
CA VAL A 57 -13.87 -18.78 -3.53
C VAL A 57 -14.96 -19.01 -4.58
N VAL A 58 -16.02 -18.19 -4.57
CA VAL A 58 -17.09 -18.26 -5.59
C VAL A 58 -16.54 -17.98 -6.99
N LEU A 59 -15.69 -16.96 -7.15
CA LEU A 59 -15.06 -16.66 -8.44
C LEU A 59 -14.18 -17.82 -8.91
N CYS A 60 -13.36 -18.41 -8.04
CA CYS A 60 -12.53 -19.58 -8.39
C CYS A 60 -13.40 -20.75 -8.85
N ILE A 61 -14.53 -21.02 -8.18
CA ILE A 61 -15.47 -22.07 -8.56
C ILE A 61 -16.09 -21.77 -9.93
N LEU A 62 -16.51 -20.52 -10.18
CA LEU A 62 -17.08 -20.11 -11.46
C LEU A 62 -16.07 -20.25 -12.61
N PHE A 63 -14.83 -19.82 -12.41
CA PHE A 63 -13.76 -19.97 -13.40
C PHE A 63 -13.42 -21.43 -13.69
N PHE A 64 -13.50 -22.30 -12.67
CA PHE A 64 -13.26 -23.73 -12.85
C PHE A 64 -14.36 -24.42 -13.66
N PHE A 65 -15.63 -24.11 -13.38
CA PHE A 65 -16.76 -24.78 -14.05
C PHE A 65 -17.18 -24.13 -15.37
N LYS A 66 -16.94 -22.82 -15.56
CA LYS A 66 -17.37 -22.05 -16.73
C LYS A 66 -16.29 -21.07 -17.21
N PRO A 67 -15.12 -21.55 -17.64
CA PRO A 67 -13.99 -20.69 -17.95
C PRO A 67 -14.27 -19.67 -19.07
N GLU A 68 -14.92 -20.09 -20.17
CA GLU A 68 -15.20 -19.19 -21.29
C GLU A 68 -16.18 -18.07 -20.93
N GLN A 69 -17.28 -18.41 -20.27
CA GLN A 69 -18.26 -17.41 -19.84
C GLN A 69 -17.68 -16.45 -18.82
N SER A 70 -16.87 -16.96 -17.89
CA SER A 70 -16.19 -16.15 -16.90
C SER A 70 -15.19 -15.17 -17.54
N ASN A 71 -14.44 -15.63 -18.55
CA ASN A 71 -13.52 -14.78 -19.30
C ASN A 71 -14.26 -13.69 -20.09
N GLN A 72 -15.41 -14.00 -20.71
CA GLN A 72 -16.21 -13.00 -21.41
C GLN A 72 -16.73 -11.92 -20.46
N VAL A 73 -17.28 -12.32 -19.31
CA VAL A 73 -17.75 -11.37 -18.28
C VAL A 73 -16.61 -10.51 -17.76
N LEU A 74 -15.45 -11.13 -17.49
CA LEU A 74 -14.28 -10.41 -17.00
C LEU A 74 -13.75 -9.42 -18.05
N SER A 75 -13.72 -9.81 -19.31
CA SER A 75 -13.33 -8.91 -20.42
C SER A 75 -14.28 -7.73 -20.56
N GLN A 76 -15.59 -7.96 -20.40
CA GLN A 76 -16.57 -6.88 -20.41
C GLN A 76 -16.39 -5.93 -19.23
N ILE A 77 -16.16 -6.46 -18.02
CA ILE A 77 -15.88 -5.66 -16.83
C ILE A 77 -14.61 -4.84 -17.05
N ARG A 78 -13.54 -5.46 -17.56
CA ARG A 78 -12.29 -4.79 -17.88
C ARG A 78 -12.50 -3.66 -18.89
N TYR A 79 -13.26 -3.90 -19.96
CA TYR A 79 -13.55 -2.88 -20.97
C TYR A 79 -14.28 -1.68 -20.34
N VAL A 80 -15.32 -1.93 -19.54
CA VAL A 80 -16.05 -0.83 -18.89
C VAL A 80 -15.18 -0.05 -17.93
N PHE A 81 -14.50 -0.71 -17.01
CA PHE A 81 -13.71 -0.03 -15.97
C PHE A 81 -12.34 0.44 -16.45
N GLY A 82 -11.72 -0.21 -17.43
CA GLY A 82 -10.44 0.19 -18.00
C GLY A 82 -10.61 1.24 -19.10
N ASP A 83 -11.25 0.84 -20.20
CA ASP A 83 -11.26 1.66 -21.40
C ASP A 83 -12.27 2.83 -21.31
N THR A 84 -13.50 2.57 -20.88
CA THR A 84 -14.54 3.63 -20.80
C THR A 84 -14.19 4.70 -19.78
N PHE A 85 -13.60 4.33 -18.63
CA PHE A 85 -13.18 5.28 -17.59
C PHE A 85 -11.72 5.72 -17.73
N GLY A 86 -11.00 5.34 -18.78
CA GLY A 86 -9.58 5.65 -18.97
C GLY A 86 -9.28 7.14 -18.85
N THR A 87 -10.00 7.99 -19.56
CA THR A 87 -9.83 9.46 -19.48
C THR A 87 -10.07 10.01 -18.06
N TYR A 88 -11.04 9.46 -17.35
CA TYR A 88 -11.32 9.86 -15.96
C TYR A 88 -10.12 9.53 -15.03
N TYR A 89 -9.51 8.36 -15.18
CA TYR A 89 -8.31 7.99 -14.42
C TYR A 89 -7.12 8.88 -14.74
N LEU A 90 -6.93 9.25 -16.01
CA LEU A 90 -5.87 10.18 -16.40
C LEU A 90 -6.04 11.56 -15.77
N VAL A 91 -7.26 12.11 -15.78
CA VAL A 91 -7.56 13.42 -15.16
C VAL A 91 -7.34 13.37 -13.65
N ILE A 92 -7.83 12.32 -12.98
CA ILE A 92 -7.57 12.14 -11.54
C ILE A 92 -6.08 11.96 -11.28
N GLY A 93 -5.39 11.12 -12.06
CA GLY A 93 -3.96 10.89 -11.92
C GLY A 93 -3.15 12.16 -12.01
N LEU A 94 -3.44 13.00 -13.01
CA LEU A 94 -2.82 14.32 -13.12
C LEU A 94 -3.14 15.21 -11.93
N GLY A 95 -4.41 15.22 -11.47
CA GLY A 95 -4.84 15.99 -10.31
C GLY A 95 -4.12 15.59 -9.03
N VAL A 96 -3.98 14.29 -8.76
CA VAL A 96 -3.26 13.76 -7.57
C VAL A 96 -1.76 14.05 -7.66
N PHE A 97 -1.20 13.98 -8.86
CA PHE A 97 0.20 14.33 -9.09
C PHE A 97 0.47 15.81 -8.79
N LEU A 98 -0.34 16.71 -9.35
CA LEU A 98 -0.25 18.15 -9.07
C LEU A 98 -0.48 18.46 -7.58
N LEU A 99 -1.43 17.78 -6.94
CA LEU A 99 -1.67 17.89 -5.50
C LEU A 99 -0.43 17.45 -4.70
N SER A 100 0.25 16.39 -5.10
CA SER A 100 1.46 15.91 -4.45
C SER A 100 2.60 16.95 -4.53
N ILE A 101 2.78 17.59 -5.69
CA ILE A 101 3.73 18.69 -5.87
C ILE A 101 3.35 19.88 -4.99
N TYR A 102 2.08 20.26 -4.99
CA TYR A 102 1.59 21.35 -4.15
C TYR A 102 1.85 21.09 -2.66
N VAL A 103 1.57 19.89 -2.16
CA VAL A 103 1.84 19.54 -0.76
C VAL A 103 3.32 19.59 -0.47
N ALA A 104 4.17 19.07 -1.35
CA ALA A 104 5.63 19.03 -1.17
C ALA A 104 6.25 20.45 -1.15
N THR A 105 5.78 21.36 -2.01
CA THR A 105 6.33 22.71 -2.15
C THR A 105 5.70 23.76 -1.22
N SER A 106 4.54 23.44 -0.64
CA SER A 106 3.82 24.32 0.28
C SER A 106 4.34 24.22 1.72
N LYS A 107 3.76 25.04 2.60
CA LYS A 107 4.02 24.98 4.05
C LYS A 107 3.72 23.61 4.67
N TYR A 108 2.92 22.77 4.01
CA TYR A 108 2.57 21.44 4.47
C TYR A 108 3.71 20.43 4.29
N GLY A 109 4.64 20.66 3.36
CA GLY A 109 5.84 19.83 3.17
C GLY A 109 6.81 19.84 4.35
N ASN A 110 6.72 20.86 5.21
CA ASN A 110 7.55 20.98 6.41
C ASN A 110 6.94 20.30 7.66
N ILE A 111 5.80 19.64 7.53
CA ILE A 111 5.17 18.94 8.66
C ILE A 111 6.00 17.69 8.99
N VAL A 112 6.52 17.64 10.22
CA VAL A 112 7.23 16.48 10.73
C VAL A 112 6.23 15.39 11.09
N LEU A 113 6.42 14.18 10.54
CA LEU A 113 5.62 13.01 10.86
C LEU A 113 6.11 12.41 12.19
N GLY A 114 5.56 12.88 13.31
CA GLY A 114 5.94 12.51 14.66
C GLY A 114 6.09 13.72 15.57
N ALA A 115 6.80 13.55 16.69
CA ALA A 115 7.12 14.66 17.57
C ALA A 115 8.17 15.57 16.91
N GLN A 116 8.06 16.88 17.04
CA GLN A 116 8.97 17.85 16.43
C GLN A 116 10.45 17.66 16.81
N THR A 117 10.71 17.01 17.93
CA THR A 117 12.06 16.72 18.45
C THR A 117 12.52 15.29 18.14
N GLU A 118 11.68 14.50 17.46
CA GLU A 118 11.97 13.11 17.15
C GLU A 118 12.99 13.01 16.01
N LYS A 119 14.05 12.23 16.24
CA LYS A 119 15.07 11.98 15.21
C LYS A 119 14.63 10.85 14.29
N PRO A 120 15.06 10.85 13.01
CA PRO A 120 14.78 9.75 12.12
C PRO A 120 15.19 8.41 12.74
N LYS A 121 14.29 7.42 12.71
CA LYS A 121 14.53 6.09 13.28
C LYS A 121 15.57 5.27 12.51
N TYR A 122 15.64 5.51 11.20
CA TYR A 122 16.52 4.78 10.29
C TYR A 122 17.56 5.73 9.69
N SER A 123 18.75 5.21 9.38
CA SER A 123 19.73 5.94 8.59
C SER A 123 19.20 6.19 7.18
N PHE A 124 19.75 7.20 6.49
CA PHE A 124 19.34 7.51 5.12
C PHE A 124 19.49 6.31 4.18
N PHE A 125 20.59 5.56 4.31
CA PHE A 125 20.81 4.34 3.52
C PHE A 125 19.77 3.25 3.82
N ALA A 126 19.50 2.97 5.09
CA ALA A 126 18.51 1.97 5.48
C ALA A 126 17.09 2.35 5.00
N TRP A 127 16.72 3.64 5.15
CA TRP A 127 15.46 4.14 4.62
C TRP A 127 15.38 4.04 3.09
N GLY A 128 16.43 4.48 2.39
CA GLY A 128 16.51 4.39 0.93
C GLY A 128 16.42 2.95 0.43
N SER A 129 17.10 2.00 1.08
CA SER A 129 17.04 0.58 0.75
C SER A 129 15.63 0.01 0.94
N MET A 130 14.93 0.38 2.04
CA MET A 130 13.55 -0.04 2.26
C MET A 130 12.60 0.51 1.19
N MET A 131 12.75 1.79 0.80
CA MET A 131 11.94 2.41 -0.25
C MET A 131 12.21 1.77 -1.61
N PHE A 132 13.48 1.54 -1.93
CA PHE A 132 13.89 0.84 -3.16
C PHE A 132 13.30 -0.57 -3.23
N THR A 133 13.43 -1.36 -2.17
CA THR A 133 12.90 -2.72 -2.12
C THR A 133 11.37 -2.75 -2.19
N ALA A 134 10.68 -1.80 -1.55
CA ALA A 134 9.23 -1.71 -1.62
C ALA A 134 8.73 -1.26 -3.01
N GLY A 135 9.51 -0.44 -3.72
CA GLY A 135 9.18 0.02 -5.08
C GLY A 135 9.52 -1.01 -6.17
N LEU A 136 10.58 -1.81 -5.99
CA LEU A 136 10.98 -2.89 -6.89
C LEU A 136 10.21 -4.17 -6.58
N ALA A 137 8.91 -4.12 -6.77
CA ALA A 137 8.08 -5.31 -6.74
C ALA A 137 8.38 -6.22 -7.95
N ALA A 138 8.00 -7.50 -7.84
CA ALA A 138 8.15 -8.47 -8.94
C ALA A 138 7.52 -7.98 -10.24
N ASP A 139 6.41 -7.23 -10.14
CA ASP A 139 5.72 -6.63 -11.27
C ASP A 139 6.62 -5.68 -12.07
N ILE A 140 7.32 -4.75 -11.40
CA ILE A 140 8.22 -3.80 -12.08
C ILE A 140 9.35 -4.55 -12.78
N LEU A 141 9.95 -5.54 -12.14
CA LEU A 141 11.01 -6.35 -12.75
C LEU A 141 10.50 -7.11 -13.98
N PHE A 142 9.32 -7.71 -13.90
CA PHE A 142 8.72 -8.44 -15.00
C PHE A 142 8.39 -7.50 -16.17
N TYR A 143 7.68 -6.41 -15.91
CA TYR A 143 7.23 -5.50 -16.95
C TYR A 143 8.35 -4.68 -17.57
N SER A 144 9.43 -4.38 -16.86
CA SER A 144 10.57 -3.68 -17.46
C SER A 144 11.19 -4.42 -18.64
N PHE A 145 11.07 -5.74 -18.67
CA PHE A 145 11.58 -6.56 -19.78
C PHE A 145 10.52 -6.97 -20.80
N SER A 146 9.25 -7.06 -20.43
CA SER A 146 8.20 -7.63 -21.27
C SER A 146 7.20 -6.61 -21.81
N GLU A 147 7.06 -5.46 -21.19
CA GLU A 147 5.97 -4.53 -21.48
C GLU A 147 6.06 -3.92 -22.88
N TRP A 148 7.25 -3.60 -23.35
CA TRP A 148 7.44 -3.09 -24.70
C TRP A 148 6.99 -4.08 -25.80
N VAL A 149 7.15 -5.39 -25.55
CA VAL A 149 6.66 -6.44 -26.47
C VAL A 149 5.15 -6.47 -26.46
N MET A 150 4.52 -6.32 -25.28
CA MET A 150 3.07 -6.29 -25.16
C MET A 150 2.48 -5.12 -25.95
N TYR A 151 3.07 -3.94 -25.83
CA TYR A 151 2.65 -2.77 -26.63
C TYR A 151 2.97 -2.93 -28.12
N ALA A 152 4.09 -3.55 -28.49
CA ALA A 152 4.42 -3.79 -29.89
C ALA A 152 3.45 -4.74 -30.60
N THR A 153 2.73 -5.57 -29.84
CA THR A 153 1.72 -6.51 -30.38
C THR A 153 0.29 -5.97 -30.25
N ASP A 154 0.10 -4.81 -29.66
CA ASP A 154 -1.21 -4.18 -29.48
C ASP A 154 -1.66 -3.53 -30.81
N PRO A 155 -2.84 -3.89 -31.34
CA PRO A 155 -3.36 -3.30 -32.59
C PRO A 155 -3.49 -1.77 -32.53
N HIS A 156 -3.86 -1.22 -31.36
CA HIS A 156 -4.01 0.23 -31.19
C HIS A 156 -2.68 0.97 -31.36
N ILE A 157 -1.58 0.39 -30.94
CA ILE A 157 -0.25 0.97 -31.12
C ILE A 157 0.12 1.04 -32.60
N ALA A 158 -0.27 0.04 -33.38
CA ALA A 158 -0.06 0.04 -34.84
C ALA A 158 -0.84 1.19 -35.55
N GLU A 159 -1.99 1.58 -35.03
CA GLU A 159 -2.78 2.69 -35.57
C GLU A 159 -2.15 4.06 -35.30
N LEU A 160 -1.35 4.19 -34.24
CA LEU A 160 -0.69 5.45 -33.88
C LEU A 160 0.53 5.81 -34.76
N GLY A 161 1.06 4.83 -35.54
CA GLY A 161 2.19 5.05 -36.42
C GLY A 161 3.34 4.06 -36.21
N SER A 162 4.56 4.56 -35.93
CA SER A 162 5.74 3.71 -35.75
C SER A 162 5.62 2.86 -34.48
N ILE A 163 5.37 1.56 -34.63
CA ILE A 163 5.27 0.59 -33.54
C ILE A 163 6.52 0.67 -32.64
N ARG A 164 7.72 0.78 -33.24
CA ARG A 164 8.98 0.83 -32.50
C ARG A 164 9.05 2.02 -31.55
N GLU A 165 8.58 3.18 -31.98
CA GLU A 165 8.61 4.40 -31.18
C GLU A 165 7.54 4.35 -30.09
N TRP A 166 6.31 4.03 -30.42
CA TRP A 166 5.20 4.01 -29.47
C TRP A 166 5.32 2.90 -28.43
N ALA A 167 5.72 1.69 -28.84
CA ALA A 167 5.96 0.60 -27.89
C ALA A 167 7.09 0.90 -26.90
N GLY A 168 8.05 1.78 -27.27
CA GLY A 168 9.07 2.26 -26.34
C GLY A 168 8.59 3.36 -25.39
N VAL A 169 7.66 4.21 -25.85
CA VAL A 169 7.15 5.34 -25.05
C VAL A 169 6.10 4.91 -24.02
N PHE A 170 5.20 3.99 -24.38
CA PHE A 170 4.10 3.60 -23.49
C PHE A 170 4.54 2.99 -22.16
N PRO A 171 5.57 2.13 -22.05
CA PRO A 171 6.08 1.67 -20.77
C PRO A 171 6.61 2.80 -19.90
N ILE A 172 7.32 3.78 -20.50
CA ILE A 172 7.82 4.95 -19.76
C ILE A 172 6.66 5.78 -19.23
N PHE A 173 5.60 5.95 -20.02
CA PHE A 173 4.39 6.64 -19.59
C PHE A 173 3.66 5.89 -18.49
N HIS A 174 3.49 4.58 -18.60
CA HIS A 174 2.85 3.71 -17.60
C HIS A 174 3.54 3.81 -16.23
N TRP A 175 4.86 3.80 -16.21
CA TRP A 175 5.66 3.90 -14.97
C TRP A 175 6.07 5.35 -14.63
N SER A 176 5.42 6.35 -15.25
CA SER A 176 5.68 7.75 -15.03
C SER A 176 5.22 8.24 -13.64
N LEU A 177 5.39 9.54 -13.41
CA LEU A 177 5.05 10.18 -12.14
C LEU A 177 3.56 10.13 -11.79
N ILE A 178 2.67 9.93 -12.77
CA ILE A 178 1.21 9.90 -12.54
C ILE A 178 0.78 8.71 -11.67
N PRO A 179 1.12 7.45 -11.99
CA PRO A 179 0.86 6.31 -11.10
C PRO A 179 1.48 6.46 -9.71
N TRP A 180 2.69 6.97 -9.63
CA TRP A 180 3.35 7.25 -8.35
C TRP A 180 2.65 8.35 -7.56
N GLY A 181 1.97 9.29 -8.22
CA GLY A 181 1.13 10.28 -7.58
C GLY A 181 0.02 9.65 -6.73
N PHE A 182 -0.67 8.63 -7.25
CA PHE A 182 -1.68 7.88 -6.48
C PHE A 182 -1.08 7.23 -5.23
N TYR A 183 0.09 6.61 -5.35
CA TYR A 183 0.79 6.02 -4.23
C TYR A 183 1.18 7.06 -3.18
N LEU A 184 1.75 8.20 -3.61
CA LEU A 184 2.21 9.27 -2.72
C LEU A 184 1.07 9.88 -1.91
N VAL A 185 -0.09 10.15 -2.52
CA VAL A 185 -1.24 10.72 -1.81
C VAL A 185 -1.73 9.79 -0.71
N LEU A 186 -1.80 8.48 -0.97
CA LEU A 186 -2.14 7.49 0.05
C LEU A 186 -1.10 7.44 1.16
N ALA A 187 0.19 7.40 0.82
CA ALA A 187 1.28 7.38 1.77
C ALA A 187 1.27 8.62 2.69
N VAL A 188 1.06 9.81 2.12
CA VAL A 188 0.94 11.06 2.87
C VAL A 188 -0.29 11.07 3.78
N ALA A 189 -1.45 10.64 3.27
CA ALA A 189 -2.68 10.58 4.05
C ALA A 189 -2.55 9.63 5.26
N PHE A 190 -2.02 8.42 5.05
CA PHE A 190 -1.78 7.47 6.14
C PHE A 190 -0.68 7.93 7.08
N GLY A 191 0.44 8.45 6.57
CA GLY A 191 1.52 8.99 7.37
C GLY A 191 1.04 10.11 8.29
N PHE A 192 0.26 11.05 7.77
CA PHE A 192 -0.33 12.13 8.57
C PHE A 192 -1.33 11.59 9.61
N MET A 193 -2.21 10.68 9.21
CA MET A 193 -3.19 10.09 10.12
C MET A 193 -2.52 9.34 11.28
N LEU A 194 -1.53 8.50 10.99
CA LEU A 194 -0.87 7.66 12.00
C LEU A 194 0.08 8.46 12.90
N HIS A 195 0.91 9.31 12.30
CA HIS A 195 2.02 9.96 13.02
C HIS A 195 1.70 11.36 13.53
N VAL A 196 0.85 12.12 12.86
CA VAL A 196 0.44 13.47 13.30
C VAL A 196 -0.85 13.44 14.10
N ARG A 197 -1.86 12.71 13.62
CA ARG A 197 -3.16 12.58 14.31
C ARG A 197 -3.18 11.48 15.37
N ASN A 198 -2.11 10.67 15.46
CA ASN A 198 -1.98 9.57 16.42
C ASN A 198 -3.20 8.62 16.43
N ARG A 199 -3.71 8.30 15.23
CA ARG A 199 -4.81 7.35 15.08
C ARG A 199 -4.27 5.93 15.06
N GLU A 200 -4.83 5.06 15.89
CA GLU A 200 -4.37 3.67 16.03
C GLU A 200 -4.93 2.74 14.95
N ARG A 201 -6.05 3.11 14.33
CA ARG A 201 -6.71 2.27 13.33
C ARG A 201 -6.14 2.51 11.94
N GLN A 202 -5.53 1.46 11.38
CA GLN A 202 -4.99 1.47 10.01
C GLN A 202 -6.09 1.07 9.01
N LYS A 203 -7.12 1.91 8.87
CA LYS A 203 -8.23 1.71 7.95
C LYS A 203 -8.32 2.86 6.97
N TYR A 204 -8.71 2.57 5.73
CA TYR A 204 -8.91 3.62 4.70
C TYR A 204 -10.03 4.58 5.10
N SER A 205 -11.11 4.06 5.68
CA SER A 205 -12.19 4.88 6.23
C SER A 205 -11.68 5.89 7.26
N GLU A 206 -10.72 5.51 8.10
CA GLU A 206 -10.14 6.40 9.10
C GLU A 206 -9.30 7.51 8.46
N ALA A 207 -8.60 7.23 7.35
CA ALA A 207 -7.90 8.25 6.57
C ALA A 207 -8.86 9.26 5.93
N CYS A 208 -10.07 8.84 5.57
CA CYS A 208 -11.13 9.70 5.04
C CYS A 208 -11.89 10.50 6.12
N ARG A 209 -11.66 10.23 7.41
CA ARG A 209 -12.38 10.87 8.52
C ARG A 209 -12.34 12.40 8.53
N PRO A 210 -11.25 13.09 8.16
CA PRO A 210 -11.25 14.55 8.08
C PRO A 210 -12.31 15.13 7.13
N ILE A 211 -12.69 14.36 6.09
CA ILE A 211 -13.69 14.78 5.08
C ILE A 211 -15.08 14.24 5.46
N LEU A 212 -15.18 12.97 5.83
CA LEU A 212 -16.45 12.27 6.04
C LEU A 212 -16.97 12.33 7.50
N GLY A 213 -16.13 12.78 8.43
CA GLY A 213 -16.51 12.93 9.85
C GLY A 213 -17.06 11.63 10.45
N LYS A 214 -18.26 11.69 11.04
CA LYS A 214 -18.91 10.55 11.71
C LYS A 214 -19.41 9.46 10.73
N HIS A 215 -19.56 9.77 9.44
CA HIS A 215 -20.02 8.80 8.44
C HIS A 215 -19.02 7.66 8.22
N THR A 216 -17.76 7.85 8.62
CA THR A 216 -16.73 6.80 8.58
C THR A 216 -17.02 5.63 9.54
N ASP A 217 -17.77 5.84 10.58
CA ASP A 217 -18.13 4.78 11.54
C ASP A 217 -19.38 3.99 11.10
N GLY A 218 -20.05 4.44 10.02
CA GLY A 218 -21.25 3.86 9.48
C GLY A 218 -21.01 2.93 8.26
N MET A 219 -22.06 2.77 7.46
CA MET A 219 -22.04 1.93 6.26
C MET A 219 -21.04 2.42 5.21
N LEU A 220 -20.91 3.74 5.03
CA LEU A 220 -19.96 4.33 4.08
C LEU A 220 -18.51 3.96 4.41
N GLY A 221 -18.12 4.02 5.68
CA GLY A 221 -16.80 3.60 6.11
C GLY A 221 -16.53 2.11 5.87
N ARG A 222 -17.55 1.25 6.07
CA ARG A 222 -17.44 -0.19 5.76
C ARG A 222 -17.27 -0.45 4.28
N ILE A 223 -17.98 0.28 3.41
CA ILE A 223 -17.84 0.17 1.95
C ILE A 223 -16.42 0.57 1.54
N ILE A 224 -15.90 1.68 2.06
CA ILE A 224 -14.52 2.13 1.78
C ILE A 224 -13.49 1.07 2.20
N ASP A 225 -13.62 0.52 3.41
CA ASP A 225 -12.72 -0.50 3.91
C ASP A 225 -12.82 -1.81 3.10
N LEU A 226 -14.02 -2.22 2.67
CA LEU A 226 -14.23 -3.39 1.80
C LEU A 226 -13.57 -3.18 0.43
N LEU A 227 -13.79 -2.04 -0.22
CA LEU A 227 -13.16 -1.72 -1.50
C LEU A 227 -11.63 -1.75 -1.39
N ALA A 228 -11.08 -1.22 -0.29
CA ALA A 228 -9.64 -1.26 -0.04
C ALA A 228 -9.12 -2.69 0.12
N VAL A 229 -9.85 -3.55 0.85
CA VAL A 229 -9.49 -4.96 1.02
C VAL A 229 -9.54 -5.70 -0.33
N PHE A 230 -10.60 -5.48 -1.13
CA PHE A 230 -10.69 -6.06 -2.48
C PHE A 230 -9.53 -5.61 -3.37
N ALA A 231 -9.19 -4.32 -3.35
CA ALA A 231 -8.06 -3.80 -4.12
C ALA A 231 -6.73 -4.43 -3.70
N LEU A 232 -6.48 -4.58 -2.39
CA LEU A 232 -5.30 -5.24 -1.86
C LEU A 232 -5.21 -6.71 -2.28
N ILE A 233 -6.32 -7.44 -2.21
CA ILE A 233 -6.37 -8.86 -2.60
C ILE A 233 -6.13 -8.98 -4.11
N ALA A 234 -6.79 -8.15 -4.93
CA ALA A 234 -6.61 -8.15 -6.37
C ALA A 234 -5.16 -7.85 -6.77
N GLY A 235 -4.56 -6.80 -6.19
CA GLY A 235 -3.15 -6.47 -6.41
C GLY A 235 -2.21 -7.61 -6.02
N THR A 236 -2.43 -8.21 -4.85
CA THR A 236 -1.64 -9.37 -4.39
C THR A 236 -1.79 -10.56 -5.33
N ALA A 237 -3.02 -10.87 -5.76
CA ALA A 237 -3.28 -11.97 -6.69
C ALA A 237 -2.59 -11.75 -8.04
N THR A 238 -2.61 -10.52 -8.57
CA THR A 238 -1.89 -10.15 -9.80
C THR A 238 -0.37 -10.37 -9.64
N THR A 239 0.22 -9.88 -8.56
CA THR A 239 1.65 -10.07 -8.28
C THR A 239 2.01 -11.56 -8.20
N PHE A 240 1.22 -12.37 -7.50
CA PHE A 240 1.49 -13.80 -7.40
C PHE A 240 1.30 -14.55 -8.73
N SER A 241 0.36 -14.13 -9.56
CA SER A 241 0.13 -14.73 -10.89
C SER A 241 1.34 -14.58 -11.82
N ILE A 242 2.11 -13.50 -11.66
CA ILE A 242 3.33 -13.21 -12.42
C ILE A 242 4.57 -13.81 -11.72
N ALA A 243 4.70 -13.62 -10.42
CA ALA A 243 5.88 -14.02 -9.66
C ALA A 243 6.03 -15.55 -9.54
N THR A 244 4.92 -16.29 -9.45
CA THR A 244 4.98 -17.75 -9.26
C THR A 244 5.55 -18.49 -10.47
N PRO A 245 5.09 -18.26 -11.72
CA PRO A 245 5.69 -18.88 -12.90
C PRO A 245 7.16 -18.47 -13.11
N LEU A 246 7.48 -17.20 -12.84
CA LEU A 246 8.85 -16.71 -12.95
C LEU A 246 9.77 -17.41 -11.96
N MET A 247 9.34 -17.55 -10.70
CA MET A 247 10.10 -18.28 -9.68
C MET A 247 10.28 -19.75 -10.04
N ALA A 248 9.22 -20.40 -10.55
CA ALA A 248 9.30 -21.78 -11.02
C ALA A 248 10.32 -21.94 -12.18
N SER A 249 10.34 -21.01 -13.11
CA SER A 249 11.34 -21.00 -14.21
C SER A 249 12.76 -20.83 -13.69
N ILE A 250 13.00 -19.91 -12.77
CA ILE A 250 14.31 -19.69 -12.15
C ILE A 250 14.80 -20.95 -11.42
N ILE A 251 13.93 -21.58 -10.63
CA ILE A 251 14.28 -22.81 -9.90
C ILE A 251 14.59 -23.95 -10.86
N ASN A 252 13.80 -24.07 -11.95
CA ASN A 252 14.07 -25.06 -12.99
C ASN A 252 15.45 -24.85 -13.64
N GLU A 253 15.79 -23.61 -14.00
CA GLU A 253 17.09 -23.30 -14.61
C GLU A 253 18.27 -23.54 -13.64
N LEU A 254 18.11 -23.21 -12.36
CA LEU A 254 19.19 -23.35 -11.38
C LEU A 254 19.40 -24.78 -10.90
N PHE A 255 18.34 -25.55 -10.72
CA PHE A 255 18.38 -26.86 -10.07
C PHE A 255 18.00 -28.02 -11.02
N HIS A 256 17.62 -27.71 -12.26
CA HIS A 256 17.09 -28.69 -13.22
C HIS A 256 15.89 -29.50 -12.68
N ILE A 257 15.11 -28.90 -11.77
CA ILE A 257 13.92 -29.49 -11.19
C ILE A 257 12.72 -28.97 -11.96
N CYS A 258 12.03 -29.83 -12.71
CA CYS A 258 10.84 -29.46 -13.46
C CYS A 258 9.66 -29.22 -12.49
N LEU A 259 9.45 -27.98 -12.09
CA LEU A 259 8.28 -27.55 -11.30
C LEU A 259 7.04 -27.24 -12.16
N LEU A 260 7.16 -27.34 -13.48
CA LEU A 260 6.08 -27.04 -14.44
C LEU A 260 4.89 -27.99 -14.37
N TYR A 261 5.01 -29.09 -13.65
CA TYR A 261 3.92 -30.09 -13.53
C TYR A 261 2.80 -29.68 -12.56
N THR A 262 2.94 -28.59 -11.85
CA THR A 262 1.94 -28.11 -10.88
C THR A 262 1.08 -26.96 -11.35
N SER A 263 1.36 -26.36 -12.54
CA SER A 263 0.55 -25.31 -13.11
C SER A 263 0.19 -25.69 -14.56
N PRO A 264 -1.08 -25.94 -14.89
CA PRO A 264 -1.48 -26.19 -16.27
C PRO A 264 -1.13 -24.97 -17.12
N SER A 265 -0.19 -25.17 -18.06
CA SER A 265 0.18 -24.14 -19.03
C SER A 265 -1.01 -23.87 -19.96
N PRO A 266 -1.32 -22.59 -20.26
CA PRO A 266 -2.32 -22.28 -21.28
C PRO A 266 -1.97 -22.80 -22.67
N ARG A 267 -0.74 -23.30 -22.88
CA ARG A 267 -0.31 -23.88 -24.16
C ARG A 267 -0.73 -25.32 -24.38
N ASP A 268 -1.09 -26.04 -23.33
CA ASP A 268 -1.50 -27.45 -23.48
C ASP A 268 -2.95 -27.63 -23.92
N SER A 269 -3.75 -26.54 -23.98
CA SER A 269 -5.14 -26.55 -24.43
C SER A 269 -5.32 -26.28 -25.94
N THR A 270 -4.23 -26.03 -26.69
CA THR A 270 -4.29 -25.71 -28.14
C THR A 270 -3.75 -26.82 -29.05
N SER A 271 -3.41 -27.98 -28.50
CA SER A 271 -2.98 -29.15 -29.30
C SER A 271 -3.97 -30.31 -29.19
N SER A 272 -5.22 -30.08 -29.60
CA SER A 272 -6.18 -31.14 -29.99
C SER A 272 -7.11 -30.63 -31.07
#